data_56adc354a52849a2ff851f676bb5692a
#
_entry.id   56adc354a52849a2ff851f676bb5692a
#
_cell.length_a   1.000
_cell.length_b   1.000
_cell.length_c   1.000
_cell.angle_alpha   90.00
_cell.angle_beta   90.00
_cell.angle_gamma   90.00
#
_symmetry.space_group_name_H-M   'P 1'
#
loop_
_entity.id
_entity.type
_entity.pdbx_description
1 polymer ?
#
loop_
_entity_poly.entity_id
_entity_poly.type
_entity_poly.pdbx_seq_one_letter_code
_entity_poly.pdbx_strand_id
1 'polypeptide(L)'
;MDTKILLKLLENQADPAKVSAMEAYMKNKFSFLGVQKPILKKIEREFFKPFIKDPIDWTFVEECWQQPYREFQYIAMDYLDKKKKEFRPEDFPKLKELAQTKSWWDSIDQLDLIIGEITFHYPETKNIMRQWSLEEDFWLRRIAIDHQLMCKDLTDTDLLAEVICNNFGQTEFFINKAIGWSLRNYSKVNSDWVRAFIDQHASQMASLSIREASKYL
;
A
#
# COMPACT_ATOMS: atom_id res chain seq x y z
N MET A 1 18.68 -1.50 13.85
CA MET A 1 17.84 -2.47 14.63
C MET A 1 18.29 -3.89 14.33
N ASP A 2 18.05 -4.89 15.21
CA ASP A 2 18.54 -6.28 15.04
C ASP A 2 17.38 -7.25 14.77
N THR A 3 17.30 -7.78 13.56
CA THR A 3 16.27 -8.72 13.11
C THR A 3 16.35 -10.08 13.80
N LYS A 4 17.52 -10.48 14.34
CA LYS A 4 17.67 -11.74 15.11
C LYS A 4 17.00 -11.64 16.49
N ILE A 5 17.09 -10.48 17.13
CA ILE A 5 16.36 -10.20 18.38
C ILE A 5 14.86 -10.21 18.09
N LEU A 6 14.45 -9.56 17.01
CA LEU A 6 13.05 -9.53 16.59
C LEU A 6 12.50 -10.93 16.30
N LEU A 7 13.25 -11.79 15.61
CA LEU A 7 12.86 -13.18 15.35
C LEU A 7 12.56 -13.93 16.67
N LYS A 8 13.46 -13.84 17.65
CA LYS A 8 13.25 -14.49 18.96
C LYS A 8 11.99 -13.99 19.68
N LEU A 9 11.70 -12.67 19.58
CA LEU A 9 10.50 -12.10 20.16
C LEU A 9 9.23 -12.63 19.48
N LEU A 10 9.27 -12.80 18.16
CA LEU A 10 8.15 -13.36 17.39
C LEU A 10 7.97 -14.86 17.66
N GLU A 11 9.05 -15.64 17.68
CA GLU A 11 9.01 -17.09 17.99
C GLU A 11 8.41 -17.36 19.36
N ASN A 12 8.72 -16.55 20.37
CA ASN A 12 8.15 -16.65 21.71
C ASN A 12 6.61 -16.39 21.77
N GLN A 13 6.05 -15.81 20.71
CA GLN A 13 4.62 -15.48 20.58
C GLN A 13 3.96 -16.22 19.41
N ALA A 14 4.70 -17.13 18.75
CA ALA A 14 4.20 -17.91 17.65
C ALA A 14 3.06 -18.85 18.07
N ASP A 15 2.01 -18.92 17.25
CA ASP A 15 0.88 -19.83 17.46
C ASP A 15 0.70 -20.71 16.21
N PRO A 16 1.22 -21.96 16.22
CA PRO A 16 1.07 -22.87 15.09
C PRO A 16 -0.38 -23.12 14.68
N ALA A 17 -1.33 -23.00 15.61
CA ALA A 17 -2.76 -23.19 15.30
C ALA A 17 -3.33 -22.08 14.40
N LYS A 18 -2.67 -20.93 14.31
CA LYS A 18 -3.09 -19.79 13.47
C LYS A 18 -2.46 -19.78 12.07
N VAL A 19 -1.35 -20.49 11.88
CA VAL A 19 -0.55 -20.45 10.65
C VAL A 19 -1.40 -20.78 9.42
N SER A 20 -2.06 -21.93 9.42
CA SER A 20 -2.83 -22.39 8.27
C SER A 20 -3.93 -21.40 7.83
N ALA A 21 -4.62 -20.78 8.78
CA ALA A 21 -5.66 -19.79 8.47
C ALA A 21 -5.06 -18.49 7.91
N MET A 22 -3.90 -18.04 8.44
CA MET A 22 -3.20 -16.84 7.95
C MET A 22 -2.63 -17.06 6.55
N GLU A 23 -2.03 -18.20 6.28
CA GLU A 23 -1.54 -18.60 4.96
C GLU A 23 -2.68 -18.70 3.93
N ALA A 24 -3.77 -19.39 4.27
CA ALA A 24 -4.94 -19.50 3.42
C ALA A 24 -5.55 -18.15 3.07
N TYR A 25 -5.63 -17.22 4.02
CA TYR A 25 -6.11 -15.85 3.79
C TYR A 25 -5.24 -15.11 2.76
N MET A 26 -3.93 -15.36 2.76
CA MET A 26 -2.98 -14.82 1.79
C MET A 26 -2.82 -15.71 0.54
N LYS A 27 -3.78 -16.61 0.27
CA LYS A 27 -3.76 -17.53 -0.87
C LYS A 27 -2.51 -18.41 -0.91
N ASN A 28 -1.96 -18.77 0.26
CA ASN A 28 -0.75 -19.57 0.46
C ASN A 28 0.50 -18.99 -0.25
N LYS A 29 0.56 -17.66 -0.39
CA LYS A 29 1.71 -16.99 -1.02
C LYS A 29 2.86 -16.75 -0.06
N PHE A 30 2.62 -16.74 1.25
CA PHE A 30 3.59 -16.40 2.28
C PHE A 30 3.47 -17.34 3.45
N SER A 31 4.62 -17.65 4.08
CA SER A 31 4.68 -18.37 5.35
C SER A 31 4.48 -17.42 6.53
N PHE A 32 3.93 -17.95 7.62
CA PHE A 32 3.67 -17.22 8.84
C PHE A 32 4.21 -17.95 10.08
N LEU A 33 4.57 -17.20 11.13
CA LEU A 33 4.82 -17.73 12.47
C LEU A 33 3.51 -17.90 13.25
N GLY A 34 2.43 -17.28 12.82
CA GLY A 34 1.14 -17.29 13.49
C GLY A 34 0.97 -16.16 14.53
N VAL A 35 1.81 -15.12 14.48
CA VAL A 35 1.72 -13.97 15.38
C VAL A 35 0.65 -13.01 14.87
N GLN A 36 -0.48 -12.93 15.60
CA GLN A 36 -1.59 -12.07 15.21
C GLN A 36 -1.28 -10.58 15.40
N LYS A 37 -1.90 -9.71 14.60
CA LYS A 37 -1.66 -8.26 14.55
C LYS A 37 -1.68 -7.55 15.94
N PRO A 38 -2.58 -7.85 16.90
CA PRO A 38 -2.55 -7.20 18.21
C PRO A 38 -1.29 -7.53 19.03
N ILE A 39 -0.76 -8.77 18.92
CA ILE A 39 0.48 -9.19 19.57
C ILE A 39 1.66 -8.54 18.88
N LEU A 40 1.66 -8.56 17.53
CA LEU A 40 2.67 -7.91 16.70
C LEU A 40 2.84 -6.44 17.09
N LYS A 41 1.74 -5.67 17.20
CA LYS A 41 1.77 -4.27 17.61
C LYS A 41 2.37 -4.03 19.01
N LYS A 42 2.20 -4.98 19.96
CA LYS A 42 2.83 -4.88 21.29
C LYS A 42 4.35 -5.06 21.17
N ILE A 43 4.80 -6.05 20.40
CA ILE A 43 6.23 -6.30 20.16
C ILE A 43 6.85 -5.08 19.48
N GLU A 44 6.25 -4.58 18.41
CA GLU A 44 6.70 -3.41 17.67
C GLU A 44 6.87 -2.18 18.55
N ARG A 45 5.91 -1.91 19.41
CA ARG A 45 5.94 -0.73 20.29
C ARG A 45 7.17 -0.71 21.18
N GLU A 46 7.49 -1.84 21.80
CA GLU A 46 8.63 -1.93 22.71
C GLU A 46 9.95 -2.02 21.92
N PHE A 47 9.96 -2.76 20.80
CA PHE A 47 11.12 -2.94 19.94
C PHE A 47 11.56 -1.62 19.27
N PHE A 48 10.63 -0.80 18.77
CA PHE A 48 10.94 0.45 18.10
C PHE A 48 11.26 1.61 19.06
N LYS A 49 10.82 1.53 20.31
CA LYS A 49 10.93 2.63 21.28
C LYS A 49 12.32 3.28 21.38
N PRO A 50 13.44 2.52 21.41
CA PRO A 50 14.78 3.11 21.44
C PRO A 50 15.17 3.84 20.15
N PHE A 51 14.58 3.49 19.02
CA PHE A 51 15.01 3.87 17.67
C PHE A 51 14.06 4.85 16.96
N ILE A 52 12.97 5.23 17.62
CA ILE A 52 11.92 6.02 16.95
C ILE A 52 12.38 7.42 16.53
N LYS A 53 13.41 7.96 17.17
CA LYS A 53 13.96 9.27 16.87
C LYS A 53 15.15 9.22 15.90
N ASP A 54 15.67 8.03 15.62
CA ASP A 54 16.80 7.87 14.69
C ASP A 54 16.28 8.02 13.25
N PRO A 55 17.14 8.32 12.28
CA PRO A 55 16.78 8.30 10.85
C PRO A 55 16.22 6.93 10.43
N ILE A 56 15.57 6.88 9.25
CA ILE A 56 15.05 5.62 8.71
C ILE A 56 16.17 4.59 8.57
N ASP A 57 16.05 3.47 9.27
CA ASP A 57 16.97 2.33 9.19
C ASP A 57 16.57 1.42 8.00
N TRP A 58 17.02 1.80 6.82
CA TRP A 58 16.77 1.05 5.60
C TRP A 58 17.37 -0.35 5.63
N THR A 59 18.53 -0.54 6.30
CA THR A 59 19.11 -1.87 6.47
C THR A 59 18.17 -2.81 7.23
N PHE A 60 17.55 -2.31 8.29
CA PHE A 60 16.53 -3.07 9.02
C PHE A 60 15.32 -3.42 8.15
N VAL A 61 14.84 -2.47 7.34
CA VAL A 61 13.70 -2.69 6.41
C VAL A 61 14.06 -3.80 5.40
N GLU A 62 15.23 -3.71 4.78
CA GLU A 62 15.73 -4.68 3.82
C GLU A 62 15.89 -6.08 4.46
N GLU A 63 16.50 -6.16 5.65
CA GLU A 63 16.62 -7.41 6.40
C GLU A 63 15.25 -8.03 6.74
N CYS A 64 14.28 -7.22 7.19
CA CYS A 64 12.90 -7.68 7.40
C CYS A 64 12.26 -8.18 6.10
N TRP A 65 12.51 -7.48 4.98
CA TRP A 65 11.97 -7.89 3.69
C TRP A 65 12.52 -9.22 3.20
N GLN A 66 13.76 -9.56 3.54
CA GLN A 66 14.39 -10.84 3.21
C GLN A 66 13.85 -12.02 4.05
N GLN A 67 13.30 -11.76 5.23
CA GLN A 67 12.80 -12.85 6.10
C GLN A 67 11.69 -13.67 5.42
N PRO A 68 11.59 -14.99 5.69
CA PRO A 68 10.61 -15.85 5.06
C PRO A 68 9.17 -15.62 5.57
N TYR A 69 9.03 -15.13 6.79
CA TYR A 69 7.73 -14.98 7.44
C TYR A 69 7.10 -13.61 7.18
N ARG A 70 5.82 -13.58 6.81
CA ARG A 70 5.09 -12.37 6.42
C ARG A 70 5.00 -11.32 7.53
N GLU A 71 5.03 -11.74 8.78
CA GLU A 71 5.06 -10.84 9.93
C GLU A 71 6.22 -9.84 9.87
N PHE A 72 7.37 -10.21 9.30
CA PHE A 72 8.49 -9.28 9.15
C PHE A 72 8.19 -8.16 8.15
N GLN A 73 7.52 -8.47 7.02
CA GLN A 73 7.10 -7.44 6.08
C GLN A 73 6.08 -6.50 6.73
N TYR A 74 5.16 -7.02 7.56
CA TYR A 74 4.24 -6.17 8.33
C TYR A 74 4.98 -5.24 9.29
N ILE A 75 5.98 -5.74 10.02
CA ILE A 75 6.80 -4.95 10.94
C ILE A 75 7.57 -3.87 10.19
N ALA A 76 8.16 -4.20 9.03
CA ALA A 76 8.85 -3.22 8.19
C ALA A 76 7.89 -2.12 7.72
N MET A 77 6.69 -2.46 7.26
CA MET A 77 5.67 -1.50 6.84
C MET A 77 5.18 -0.62 7.99
N ASP A 78 4.92 -1.22 9.16
CA ASP A 78 4.50 -0.50 10.36
C ASP A 78 5.61 0.42 10.90
N TYR A 79 6.88 0.05 10.71
CA TYR A 79 8.02 0.93 10.99
C TYR A 79 8.07 2.11 10.02
N LEU A 80 7.95 1.85 8.71
CA LEU A 80 7.94 2.88 7.69
C LEU A 80 6.76 3.87 7.86
N ASP A 81 5.58 3.39 8.22
CA ASP A 81 4.43 4.28 8.53
C ASP A 81 4.72 5.23 9.69
N LYS A 82 5.43 4.77 10.73
CA LYS A 82 5.87 5.64 11.83
C LYS A 82 6.88 6.70 11.39
N LYS A 83 7.61 6.44 10.31
CA LYS A 83 8.64 7.29 9.72
C LYS A 83 8.13 8.13 8.53
N LYS A 84 6.86 8.07 8.18
CA LYS A 84 6.32 8.67 6.94
C LYS A 84 6.62 10.15 6.74
N LYS A 85 6.81 10.93 7.81
CA LYS A 85 7.20 12.35 7.73
C LYS A 85 8.68 12.59 7.43
N GLU A 86 9.50 11.55 7.53
CA GLU A 86 10.95 11.63 7.30
C GLU A 86 11.30 11.34 5.83
N PHE A 87 10.39 10.74 5.07
CA PHE A 87 10.61 10.39 3.67
C PHE A 87 10.90 11.62 2.79
N ARG A 88 11.69 11.37 1.76
CA ARG A 88 12.07 12.33 0.73
C ARG A 88 11.89 11.70 -0.66
N PRO A 89 11.86 12.50 -1.73
CA PRO A 89 11.81 11.98 -3.11
C PRO A 89 12.90 10.96 -3.44
N GLU A 90 14.07 11.07 -2.80
CA GLU A 90 15.20 10.16 -2.98
C GLU A 90 14.92 8.73 -2.48
N ASP A 91 13.88 8.53 -1.67
CA ASP A 91 13.49 7.21 -1.15
C ASP A 91 12.65 6.39 -2.14
N PHE A 92 12.14 7.02 -3.21
CA PHE A 92 11.31 6.32 -4.21
C PHE A 92 11.93 5.05 -4.78
N PRO A 93 13.24 4.97 -5.11
CA PRO A 93 13.83 3.73 -5.61
C PRO A 93 13.68 2.57 -4.63
N LYS A 94 13.87 2.80 -3.32
CA LYS A 94 13.71 1.78 -2.27
C LYS A 94 12.25 1.36 -2.11
N LEU A 95 11.33 2.33 -2.11
CA LEU A 95 9.90 2.04 -2.05
C LEU A 95 9.41 1.26 -3.28
N LYS A 96 9.95 1.57 -4.47
CA LYS A 96 9.70 0.81 -5.69
C LYS A 96 10.15 -0.65 -5.55
N GLU A 97 11.35 -0.89 -5.03
CA GLU A 97 11.87 -2.24 -4.80
C GLU A 97 10.99 -3.03 -3.84
N LEU A 98 10.54 -2.42 -2.74
CA LEU A 98 9.59 -3.07 -1.81
C LEU A 98 8.25 -3.38 -2.50
N ALA A 99 7.76 -2.50 -3.35
CA ALA A 99 6.52 -2.71 -4.10
C ALA A 99 6.61 -3.87 -5.10
N GLN A 100 7.79 -4.10 -5.70
CA GLN A 100 8.03 -5.11 -6.73
C GLN A 100 8.48 -6.46 -6.17
N THR A 101 8.79 -6.55 -4.87
CA THR A 101 9.26 -7.77 -4.22
C THR A 101 8.31 -8.20 -3.10
N LYS A 102 8.00 -9.50 -3.02
CA LYS A 102 7.01 -10.06 -2.08
C LYS A 102 5.65 -9.34 -2.11
N SER A 103 5.27 -8.85 -3.27
CA SER A 103 4.11 -8.01 -3.51
C SER A 103 2.81 -8.76 -3.28
N TRP A 104 1.92 -8.17 -2.51
CA TRP A 104 0.54 -8.57 -2.36
C TRP A 104 -0.27 -7.38 -1.83
N TRP A 105 -1.59 -7.43 -1.95
CA TRP A 105 -2.46 -6.30 -1.60
C TRP A 105 -2.22 -5.73 -0.19
N ASP A 106 -1.88 -6.56 0.78
CA ASP A 106 -1.67 -6.18 2.19
C ASP A 106 -0.44 -5.28 2.43
N SER A 107 0.64 -5.46 1.65
CA SER A 107 1.80 -4.58 1.68
C SER A 107 1.65 -3.38 0.73
N ILE A 108 1.02 -3.60 -0.42
CA ILE A 108 0.81 -2.55 -1.42
C ILE A 108 -0.13 -1.46 -0.90
N ASP A 109 -1.25 -1.84 -0.24
CA ASP A 109 -2.23 -0.91 0.33
C ASP A 109 -1.66 -0.09 1.51
N GLN A 110 -0.49 -0.47 2.05
CA GLN A 110 0.22 0.32 3.03
C GLN A 110 1.31 1.19 2.38
N LEU A 111 1.96 0.70 1.32
CA LEU A 111 2.91 1.48 0.53
C LEU A 111 2.25 2.65 -0.18
N ASP A 112 1.03 2.48 -0.70
CA ASP A 112 0.32 3.57 -1.38
C ASP A 112 0.08 4.76 -0.44
N LEU A 113 -0.22 4.53 0.84
CA LEU A 113 -0.37 5.59 1.83
C LEU A 113 0.94 6.33 2.13
N ILE A 114 2.06 5.59 2.22
CA ILE A 114 3.39 6.19 2.43
C ILE A 114 3.78 7.05 1.21
N ILE A 115 3.61 6.50 0.02
CA ILE A 115 3.91 7.16 -1.25
C ILE A 115 3.00 8.37 -1.46
N GLY A 116 1.72 8.25 -1.08
CA GLY A 116 0.77 9.35 -1.09
C GLY A 116 1.20 10.53 -0.21
N GLU A 117 1.72 10.26 1.00
CA GLU A 117 2.26 11.29 1.89
C GLU A 117 3.46 12.01 1.25
N ILE A 118 4.39 11.27 0.61
CA ILE A 118 5.52 11.87 -0.10
C ILE A 118 5.02 12.74 -1.26
N THR A 119 4.14 12.21 -2.09
CA THR A 119 3.62 12.93 -3.27
C THR A 119 2.82 14.17 -2.88
N PHE A 120 2.15 14.14 -1.73
CA PHE A 120 1.45 15.29 -1.19
C PHE A 120 2.42 16.41 -0.77
N HIS A 121 3.51 16.07 -0.09
CA HIS A 121 4.50 17.05 0.38
C HIS A 121 5.51 17.49 -0.70
N TYR A 122 5.71 16.67 -1.73
CA TYR A 122 6.66 16.90 -2.83
C TYR A 122 5.95 16.76 -4.19
N PRO A 123 5.19 17.80 -4.61
CA PRO A 123 4.34 17.72 -5.82
C PRO A 123 5.08 17.37 -7.11
N GLU A 124 6.38 17.59 -7.20
CA GLU A 124 7.23 17.18 -8.33
C GLU A 124 7.24 15.66 -8.53
N THR A 125 7.00 14.89 -7.46
CA THR A 125 6.92 13.42 -7.52
C THR A 125 5.64 12.89 -8.17
N LYS A 126 4.65 13.75 -8.45
CA LYS A 126 3.46 13.39 -9.22
C LYS A 126 3.80 12.82 -10.61
N ASN A 127 4.93 13.25 -11.19
CA ASN A 127 5.42 12.69 -12.44
C ASN A 127 5.82 11.20 -12.31
N ILE A 128 6.27 10.78 -11.13
CA ILE A 128 6.55 9.36 -10.86
C ILE A 128 5.24 8.57 -10.87
N MET A 129 4.17 9.11 -10.30
CA MET A 129 2.86 8.45 -10.32
C MET A 129 2.30 8.32 -11.73
N ARG A 130 2.48 9.34 -12.60
CA ARG A 130 2.14 9.23 -14.02
C ARG A 130 2.91 8.09 -14.71
N GLN A 131 4.22 8.01 -14.47
CA GLN A 131 5.05 6.93 -15.01
C GLN A 131 4.61 5.57 -14.48
N TRP A 132 4.39 5.44 -13.17
CA TRP A 132 3.97 4.18 -12.55
C TRP A 132 2.60 3.71 -13.03
N SER A 133 1.70 4.63 -13.40
CA SER A 133 0.40 4.26 -13.96
C SER A 133 0.48 3.54 -15.31
N LEU A 134 1.64 3.59 -15.99
CA LEU A 134 1.93 2.98 -17.29
C LEU A 134 2.90 1.80 -17.21
N GLU A 135 3.41 1.45 -16.03
CA GLU A 135 4.38 0.36 -15.85
C GLU A 135 3.77 -1.02 -16.18
N GLU A 136 4.60 -1.98 -16.56
CA GLU A 136 4.16 -3.36 -16.78
C GLU A 136 3.71 -4.01 -15.48
N ASP A 137 4.38 -3.70 -14.36
CA ASP A 137 4.02 -4.18 -13.02
C ASP A 137 2.72 -3.54 -12.54
N PHE A 138 1.67 -4.35 -12.45
CA PHE A 138 0.36 -3.88 -12.04
C PHE A 138 0.31 -3.41 -10.57
N TRP A 139 1.25 -3.81 -9.71
CA TRP A 139 1.32 -3.30 -8.35
C TRP A 139 1.76 -1.83 -8.30
N LEU A 140 2.70 -1.44 -9.17
CA LEU A 140 3.08 -0.02 -9.32
C LEU A 140 1.91 0.80 -9.88
N ARG A 141 1.17 0.25 -10.85
CA ARG A 141 -0.06 0.89 -11.37
C ARG A 141 -1.13 1.05 -10.29
N ARG A 142 -1.30 0.01 -9.43
CA ARG A 142 -2.22 0.08 -8.29
C ARG A 142 -1.83 1.21 -7.33
N ILE A 143 -0.56 1.32 -6.96
CA ILE A 143 -0.06 2.42 -6.11
C ILE A 143 -0.35 3.77 -6.76
N ALA A 144 -0.08 3.91 -8.07
CA ALA A 144 -0.36 5.15 -8.79
C ALA A 144 -1.85 5.55 -8.76
N ILE A 145 -2.77 4.58 -8.75
CA ILE A 145 -4.21 4.83 -8.63
C ILE A 145 -4.61 5.21 -7.20
N ASP A 146 -4.06 4.51 -6.20
CA ASP A 146 -4.52 4.59 -4.81
C ASP A 146 -3.74 5.61 -3.94
N HIS A 147 -2.60 6.18 -4.41
CA HIS A 147 -1.74 7.07 -3.62
C HIS A 147 -2.45 8.30 -3.03
N GLN A 148 -3.57 8.75 -3.60
CA GLN A 148 -4.32 9.90 -3.12
C GLN A 148 -5.47 9.55 -2.16
N LEU A 149 -5.64 8.29 -1.73
CA LEU A 149 -6.77 7.84 -0.89
C LEU A 149 -6.98 8.69 0.37
N MET A 150 -5.92 9.29 0.92
CA MET A 150 -5.99 10.10 2.14
C MET A 150 -6.03 11.61 1.89
N CYS A 151 -5.97 12.07 0.64
CA CYS A 151 -5.91 13.51 0.30
C CYS A 151 -7.27 14.23 0.45
N LYS A 152 -8.38 13.49 0.46
CA LYS A 152 -9.73 14.05 0.66
C LYS A 152 -10.03 15.20 -0.32
N ASP A 153 -10.34 16.40 0.22
CA ASP A 153 -10.60 17.63 -0.52
C ASP A 153 -9.37 18.21 -1.23
N LEU A 154 -8.17 17.74 -0.87
CA LEU A 154 -6.91 18.11 -1.51
C LEU A 154 -6.50 17.14 -2.63
N THR A 155 -7.38 16.21 -3.01
CA THR A 155 -7.13 15.30 -4.13
C THR A 155 -6.96 16.07 -5.43
N ASP A 156 -5.85 15.83 -6.14
CA ASP A 156 -5.62 16.31 -7.49
C ASP A 156 -6.47 15.47 -8.45
N THR A 157 -7.62 16.01 -8.84
CA THR A 157 -8.59 15.30 -9.68
C THR A 157 -8.11 15.08 -11.10
N ASP A 158 -7.25 15.94 -11.64
CA ASP A 158 -6.69 15.79 -12.96
C ASP A 158 -5.71 14.62 -12.99
N LEU A 159 -4.83 14.54 -11.97
CA LEU A 159 -3.92 13.41 -11.81
C LEU A 159 -4.70 12.11 -11.55
N LEU A 160 -5.74 12.15 -10.70
CA LEU A 160 -6.58 10.98 -10.42
C LEU A 160 -7.24 10.47 -11.70
N ALA A 161 -7.84 11.36 -12.50
CA ALA A 161 -8.44 11.00 -13.77
C ALA A 161 -7.41 10.40 -14.74
N GLU A 162 -6.24 11.03 -14.87
CA GLU A 162 -5.17 10.59 -15.77
C GLU A 162 -4.69 9.16 -15.42
N VAL A 163 -4.32 8.90 -14.16
CA VAL A 163 -3.81 7.58 -13.77
C VAL A 163 -4.88 6.48 -13.84
N ILE A 164 -6.15 6.81 -13.65
CA ILE A 164 -7.26 5.89 -13.83
C ILE A 164 -7.47 5.59 -15.33
N CYS A 165 -7.51 6.62 -16.17
CA CYS A 165 -7.71 6.44 -17.63
C CYS A 165 -6.60 5.62 -18.27
N ASN A 166 -5.35 5.78 -17.83
CA ASN A 166 -4.21 4.95 -18.28
C ASN A 166 -4.42 3.45 -17.98
N ASN A 167 -5.39 3.11 -17.14
CA ASN A 167 -5.66 1.74 -16.67
C ASN A 167 -7.03 1.21 -17.08
N PHE A 168 -7.68 1.79 -18.09
CA PHE A 168 -8.91 1.25 -18.65
C PHE A 168 -8.67 0.03 -19.56
N GLY A 169 -9.73 -0.72 -19.82
CA GLY A 169 -9.75 -1.79 -20.81
C GLY A 169 -9.01 -3.07 -20.41
N GLN A 170 -8.61 -3.23 -19.15
CA GLN A 170 -7.92 -4.42 -18.68
C GLN A 170 -8.75 -5.31 -17.78
N THR A 171 -8.28 -6.55 -17.55
CA THR A 171 -8.99 -7.57 -16.78
C THR A 171 -8.40 -7.79 -15.38
N GLU A 172 -7.25 -7.15 -15.03
CA GLU A 172 -6.60 -7.34 -13.74
C GLU A 172 -7.50 -6.91 -12.59
N PHE A 173 -7.81 -7.87 -11.71
CA PHE A 173 -8.72 -7.68 -10.58
C PHE A 173 -8.27 -6.55 -9.66
N PHE A 174 -6.98 -6.54 -9.29
CA PHE A 174 -6.46 -5.56 -8.33
C PHE A 174 -6.43 -4.14 -8.86
N ILE A 175 -6.28 -3.97 -10.18
CA ILE A 175 -6.37 -2.66 -10.83
C ILE A 175 -7.83 -2.18 -10.89
N ASN A 176 -8.73 -3.03 -11.38
CA ASN A 176 -10.14 -2.66 -11.45
C ASN A 176 -10.74 -2.40 -10.05
N LYS A 177 -10.22 -3.08 -9.04
CA LYS A 177 -10.60 -2.83 -7.64
C LYS A 177 -10.05 -1.50 -7.12
N ALA A 178 -8.80 -1.15 -7.43
CA ALA A 178 -8.18 0.13 -7.10
C ALA A 178 -8.94 1.31 -7.70
N ILE A 179 -9.25 1.26 -8.99
CA ILE A 179 -10.07 2.29 -9.67
C ILE A 179 -11.38 2.53 -8.92
N GLY A 180 -12.10 1.43 -8.62
CA GLY A 180 -13.36 1.54 -7.90
C GLY A 180 -13.19 2.06 -6.47
N TRP A 181 -12.13 1.67 -5.77
CA TRP A 181 -11.85 2.10 -4.40
C TRP A 181 -11.46 3.58 -4.33
N SER A 182 -10.59 4.02 -5.21
CA SER A 182 -10.15 5.41 -5.27
C SER A 182 -11.30 6.35 -5.58
N LEU A 183 -12.13 6.06 -6.59
CA LEU A 183 -13.33 6.81 -6.92
C LEU A 183 -14.35 6.79 -5.78
N ARG A 184 -14.62 5.63 -5.16
CA ARG A 184 -15.50 5.51 -4.00
C ARG A 184 -15.04 6.35 -2.82
N ASN A 185 -13.72 6.40 -2.59
CA ASN A 185 -13.19 7.22 -1.51
C ASN A 185 -13.39 8.71 -1.79
N TYR A 186 -13.12 9.14 -3.02
CA TYR A 186 -13.30 10.53 -3.43
C TYR A 186 -14.79 10.94 -3.53
N SER A 187 -15.70 10.01 -3.80
CA SER A 187 -17.15 10.32 -3.83
C SER A 187 -17.70 10.83 -2.50
N LYS A 188 -17.03 10.52 -1.38
CA LYS A 188 -17.38 11.06 -0.06
C LYS A 188 -17.06 12.56 0.08
N VAL A 189 -16.23 13.09 -0.81
CA VAL A 189 -15.80 14.49 -0.86
C VAL A 189 -16.54 15.23 -1.98
N ASN A 190 -16.58 14.65 -3.17
CA ASN A 190 -17.20 15.22 -4.36
C ASN A 190 -17.92 14.14 -5.18
N SER A 191 -19.16 13.84 -4.79
CA SER A 191 -19.98 12.82 -5.45
C SER A 191 -20.34 13.22 -6.89
N ASP A 192 -20.53 14.52 -7.17
CA ASP A 192 -20.93 14.98 -8.49
C ASP A 192 -19.80 14.82 -9.51
N TRP A 193 -18.56 15.09 -9.10
CA TRP A 193 -17.39 14.83 -9.95
C TRP A 193 -17.29 13.34 -10.27
N VAL A 194 -17.46 12.46 -9.28
CA VAL A 194 -17.36 11.01 -9.50
C VAL A 194 -18.50 10.50 -10.40
N ARG A 195 -19.74 11.01 -10.25
CA ARG A 195 -20.85 10.68 -11.18
C ARG A 195 -20.49 11.07 -12.62
N ALA A 196 -20.08 12.32 -12.82
CA ALA A 196 -19.70 12.83 -14.15
C ALA A 196 -18.55 12.02 -14.74
N PHE A 197 -17.55 11.65 -13.94
CA PHE A 197 -16.43 10.80 -14.39
C PHE A 197 -16.92 9.41 -14.82
N ILE A 198 -17.78 8.77 -14.04
CA ILE A 198 -18.34 7.46 -14.40
C ILE A 198 -19.18 7.56 -15.68
N ASP A 199 -20.07 8.55 -15.77
CA ASP A 199 -20.94 8.73 -16.94
C ASP A 199 -20.12 8.94 -18.21
N GLN A 200 -19.04 9.72 -18.13
CA GLN A 200 -18.16 9.98 -19.25
C GLN A 200 -17.38 8.75 -19.70
N HIS A 201 -17.00 7.86 -18.77
CA HIS A 201 -16.07 6.77 -19.03
C HIS A 201 -16.67 5.37 -18.89
N ALA A 202 -17.99 5.24 -18.67
CA ALA A 202 -18.65 3.97 -18.39
C ALA A 202 -18.36 2.85 -19.42
N SER A 203 -18.22 3.21 -20.68
CA SER A 203 -17.94 2.24 -21.76
C SER A 203 -16.53 1.65 -21.74
N GLN A 204 -15.59 2.30 -21.02
CA GLN A 204 -14.19 1.89 -20.89
C GLN A 204 -13.87 1.28 -19.54
N MET A 205 -14.72 1.53 -18.52
CA MET A 205 -14.55 1.04 -17.17
C MET A 205 -15.04 -0.40 -17.03
N ALA A 206 -14.33 -1.19 -16.25
CA ALA A 206 -14.80 -2.51 -15.85
C ALA A 206 -16.04 -2.41 -14.95
N SER A 207 -16.98 -3.34 -15.08
CA SER A 207 -18.20 -3.40 -14.24
C SER A 207 -17.87 -3.45 -12.73
N LEU A 208 -16.74 -4.07 -12.35
CA LEU A 208 -16.24 -4.09 -10.98
C LEU A 208 -15.92 -2.67 -10.49
N SER A 209 -15.21 -1.89 -11.30
CA SER A 209 -14.81 -0.52 -10.97
C SER A 209 -16.04 0.38 -10.78
N ILE A 210 -17.00 0.32 -11.70
CA ILE A 210 -18.27 1.10 -11.60
C ILE A 210 -19.03 0.71 -10.32
N ARG A 211 -19.22 -0.59 -10.07
CA ARG A 211 -19.94 -1.08 -8.89
C ARG A 211 -19.29 -0.62 -7.57
N GLU A 212 -17.96 -0.66 -7.49
CA GLU A 212 -17.25 -0.22 -6.29
C GLU A 212 -17.29 1.30 -6.13
N ALA A 213 -17.11 2.06 -7.20
CA ALA A 213 -17.16 3.53 -7.20
C ALA A 213 -18.54 4.06 -6.79
N SER A 214 -19.62 3.39 -7.21
CA SER A 214 -21.00 3.85 -7.01
C SER A 214 -21.59 3.56 -5.62
N LYS A 215 -20.83 2.97 -4.68
CA LYS A 215 -21.37 2.56 -3.38
C LYS A 215 -21.90 3.71 -2.49
N TYR A 216 -21.48 4.94 -2.75
CA TYR A 216 -21.90 6.12 -2.00
C TYR A 216 -22.41 7.25 -2.91
N LEU A 217 -22.81 6.94 -4.14
CA LEU A 217 -23.40 7.88 -5.10
C LEU A 217 -24.91 7.92 -5.01
#